data_7c14f52288362b87f1df82aee4a7609c
#
_entry.id   7c14f52288362b87f1df82aee4a7609c
#
_cell.length_a   1.000
_cell.length_b   1.000
_cell.length_c   1.000
_cell.angle_alpha   90.00
_cell.angle_beta   90.00
_cell.angle_gamma   90.00
#
_symmetry.space_group_name_H-M   'P 1'
#
loop_
_entity.id
_entity.type
_entity.pdbx_description
1 polymer ?
#
loop_
_entity_poly.entity_id
_entity_poly.type
_entity_poly.pdbx_seq_one_letter_code
_entity_poly.pdbx_strand_id
1 'polypeptide(L)'
;RSFVEKLFEWVKLDAGEQKLQIEPLDLCEISRQYMAEWIGPLESSGFSYMIEIPEETWLADLDKNAYKRIVNNLCENVLRHSHGTQFRFCLILDARQAMIRVSDNGTGISADDLPHVFDRLYQCDPSRTTPGNGLGLSITKELVVAMGGTIQVQSSLGQETTFTICFPKAKALP
;
A
#
# COMPACT_ATOMS: atom_id res chain seq x y z
N ARG A 1 -6.80 -9.62 12.61
CA ARG A 1 -8.08 -8.88 12.65
C ARG A 1 -9.13 -9.64 11.87
N SER A 2 -10.33 -9.78 12.44
CA SER A 2 -11.43 -10.53 11.82
C SER A 2 -11.99 -9.80 10.58
N PHE A 3 -12.68 -10.55 9.71
CA PHE A 3 -13.38 -9.98 8.53
C PHE A 3 -14.39 -8.90 8.94
N VAL A 4 -15.12 -9.16 10.01
CA VAL A 4 -16.15 -8.25 10.55
C VAL A 4 -15.53 -6.92 10.99
N GLU A 5 -14.35 -6.94 11.62
CA GLU A 5 -13.64 -5.69 12.00
C GLU A 5 -13.22 -4.88 10.77
N LYS A 6 -12.67 -5.53 9.74
CA LYS A 6 -12.27 -4.86 8.48
C LYS A 6 -13.49 -4.27 7.74
N LEU A 7 -14.61 -4.99 7.74
CA LEU A 7 -15.86 -4.53 7.13
C LEU A 7 -16.44 -3.33 7.89
N PHE A 8 -16.42 -3.38 9.23
CA PHE A 8 -16.95 -2.30 10.08
C PHE A 8 -16.11 -1.01 9.96
N GLU A 9 -14.78 -1.17 9.94
CA GLU A 9 -13.86 -0.04 9.69
C GLU A 9 -14.09 0.56 8.32
N TRP A 10 -14.32 -0.30 7.32
CA TRP A 10 -14.62 0.15 5.96
C TRP A 10 -15.94 0.95 5.91
N VAL A 11 -17.03 0.45 6.51
CA VAL A 11 -18.32 1.18 6.57
C VAL A 11 -18.15 2.56 7.19
N LYS A 12 -17.32 2.70 8.23
CA LYS A 12 -17.02 4.00 8.85
C LYS A 12 -16.23 4.94 7.95
N LEU A 13 -15.29 4.41 7.15
CA LEU A 13 -14.55 5.19 6.15
C LEU A 13 -15.48 5.69 5.03
N ASP A 14 -16.33 4.82 4.49
CA ASP A 14 -17.27 5.12 3.41
C ASP A 14 -18.36 6.12 3.88
N ALA A 15 -18.81 6.01 5.12
CA ALA A 15 -19.75 6.96 5.73
C ALA A 15 -19.12 8.31 6.09
N GLY A 16 -17.81 8.50 5.90
CA GLY A 16 -17.09 9.71 6.33
C GLY A 16 -17.03 9.89 7.85
N GLU A 17 -17.37 8.84 8.61
CA GLU A 17 -17.40 8.89 10.08
C GLU A 17 -15.99 8.76 10.70
N GLN A 18 -15.04 8.23 9.97
CA GLN A 18 -13.65 8.15 10.43
C GLN A 18 -12.90 9.42 10.04
N LYS A 19 -12.83 10.38 10.96
CA LYS A 19 -11.98 11.57 10.78
C LYS A 19 -10.52 11.18 10.82
N LEU A 20 -9.81 11.33 9.68
CA LEU A 20 -8.36 11.21 9.63
C LEU A 20 -7.72 12.36 10.43
N GLN A 21 -6.66 12.03 11.17
CA GLN A 21 -5.84 13.01 11.86
C GLN A 21 -4.67 13.40 10.95
N ILE A 22 -4.96 14.29 9.99
CA ILE A 22 -3.98 14.75 9.01
C ILE A 22 -3.02 15.74 9.66
N GLU A 23 -1.74 15.42 9.61
CA GLU A 23 -0.65 16.28 10.08
C GLU A 23 0.57 16.18 9.15
N PRO A 24 1.43 17.20 9.09
CA PRO A 24 2.66 17.13 8.32
C PRO A 24 3.62 16.13 8.97
N LEU A 25 3.88 15.02 8.28
CA LEU A 25 4.77 13.95 8.73
C LEU A 25 5.96 13.81 7.78
N ASP A 26 7.13 13.49 8.32
CA ASP A 26 8.28 13.10 7.52
C ASP A 26 8.05 11.71 6.91
N LEU A 27 7.70 11.71 5.60
CA LEU A 27 7.37 10.49 4.88
C LEU A 27 8.55 9.51 4.80
N CYS A 28 9.79 10.03 4.71
CA CYS A 28 10.98 9.18 4.68
C CYS A 28 11.17 8.46 6.01
N GLU A 29 11.04 9.18 7.12
CA GLU A 29 11.21 8.61 8.45
C GLU A 29 10.14 7.58 8.80
N ILE A 30 8.86 7.90 8.59
CA ILE A 30 7.79 6.93 8.88
C ILE A 30 7.84 5.72 7.95
N SER A 31 8.30 5.87 6.70
CA SER A 31 8.48 4.75 5.78
C SER A 31 9.61 3.82 6.26
N ARG A 32 10.74 4.36 6.72
CA ARG A 32 11.82 3.56 7.32
C ARG A 32 11.33 2.77 8.53
N GLN A 33 10.59 3.43 9.43
CA GLN A 33 10.05 2.79 10.63
C GLN A 33 9.13 1.61 10.28
N TYR A 34 8.20 1.80 9.34
CA TYR A 34 7.26 0.74 8.98
C TYR A 34 7.89 -0.36 8.14
N MET A 35 8.80 -0.03 7.24
CA MET A 35 9.52 -1.05 6.48
C MET A 35 10.44 -1.92 7.35
N ALA A 36 11.02 -1.37 8.42
CA ALA A 36 11.79 -2.15 9.39
C ALA A 36 10.95 -3.26 10.05
N GLU A 37 9.65 -3.04 10.28
CA GLU A 37 8.74 -4.07 10.81
C GLU A 37 8.51 -5.24 9.82
N TRP A 38 8.73 -5.02 8.51
CA TRP A 38 8.49 -6.01 7.46
C TRP A 38 9.71 -6.83 7.06
N ILE A 39 10.91 -6.46 7.48
CA ILE A 39 12.16 -7.20 7.16
C ILE A 39 12.04 -8.66 7.63
N GLY A 40 11.72 -8.90 8.89
CA GLY A 40 11.58 -10.24 9.44
C GLY A 40 10.52 -11.10 8.74
N PRO A 41 9.28 -10.61 8.54
CA PRO A 41 8.26 -11.32 7.76
C PRO A 41 8.69 -11.66 6.32
N LEU A 42 9.36 -10.75 5.62
CA LEU A 42 9.86 -10.99 4.25
C LEU A 42 10.93 -12.09 4.23
N GLU A 43 11.93 -12.01 5.11
CA GLU A 43 12.98 -13.03 5.24
C GLU A 43 12.40 -14.40 5.60
N SER A 44 11.50 -14.44 6.58
CA SER A 44 10.84 -15.68 7.01
C SER A 44 10.00 -16.33 5.91
N SER A 45 9.52 -15.54 4.95
CA SER A 45 8.76 -16.00 3.79
C SER A 45 9.63 -16.30 2.57
N GLY A 46 10.96 -16.17 2.68
CA GLY A 46 11.91 -16.48 1.63
C GLY A 46 12.08 -15.39 0.57
N PHE A 47 11.62 -14.16 0.85
CA PHE A 47 11.84 -13.03 -0.05
C PHE A 47 13.22 -12.40 0.17
N SER A 48 13.93 -12.15 -0.93
CA SER A 48 14.96 -11.12 -0.95
C SER A 48 14.28 -9.75 -1.07
N TYR A 49 14.81 -8.75 -0.39
CA TYR A 49 14.19 -7.42 -0.38
C TYR A 49 15.19 -6.32 -0.72
N MET A 50 14.69 -5.26 -1.33
CA MET A 50 15.39 -4.01 -1.54
C MET A 50 14.51 -2.88 -1.03
N ILE A 51 15.05 -2.06 -0.11
CA ILE A 51 14.35 -0.91 0.49
C ILE A 51 15.19 0.33 0.21
N GLU A 52 14.69 1.22 -0.63
CA GLU A 52 15.35 2.44 -1.05
C GLU A 52 14.54 3.65 -0.59
N ILE A 53 14.98 4.31 0.48
CA ILE A 53 14.33 5.49 1.07
C ILE A 53 15.39 6.58 1.22
N PRO A 54 15.19 7.78 0.64
CA PRO A 54 16.10 8.91 0.80
C PRO A 54 16.29 9.28 2.27
N GLU A 55 17.47 9.78 2.62
CA GLU A 55 17.77 10.23 4.00
C GLU A 55 17.24 11.62 4.31
N GLU A 56 16.86 12.40 3.28
CA GLU A 56 16.33 13.73 3.44
C GLU A 56 14.94 13.75 4.10
N THR A 57 14.64 14.83 4.81
CA THR A 57 13.30 15.08 5.36
C THR A 57 12.36 15.55 4.27
N TRP A 58 11.22 14.88 4.10
CA TRP A 58 10.20 15.25 3.15
C TRP A 58 8.81 15.16 3.78
N LEU A 59 8.15 16.31 3.95
CA LEU A 59 6.87 16.39 4.65
C LEU A 59 5.70 16.17 3.70
N ALA A 60 4.78 15.29 4.10
CA ALA A 60 3.47 15.09 3.50
C ALA A 60 2.37 15.24 4.55
N ASP A 61 1.21 15.74 4.15
CA ASP A 61 0.02 15.85 5.01
C ASP A 61 -0.68 14.49 5.09
N LEU A 62 -0.40 13.72 6.14
CA LEU A 62 -0.81 12.32 6.29
C LEU A 62 -1.40 12.04 7.67
N ASP A 63 -2.25 11.02 7.75
CA ASP A 63 -2.59 10.34 9.01
C ASP A 63 -1.62 9.17 9.20
N LYS A 64 -0.91 9.16 10.32
CA LYS A 64 0.12 8.16 10.64
C LYS A 64 -0.42 6.72 10.62
N ASN A 65 -1.60 6.50 11.18
CA ASN A 65 -2.21 5.17 11.27
C ASN A 65 -2.75 4.71 9.91
N ALA A 66 -3.34 5.63 9.14
CA ALA A 66 -3.80 5.37 7.79
C ALA A 66 -2.61 4.99 6.87
N TYR A 67 -1.51 5.73 6.94
CA TYR A 67 -0.30 5.42 6.19
C TYR A 67 0.30 4.06 6.59
N LYS A 68 0.40 3.76 7.89
CA LYS A 68 0.82 2.42 8.36
C LYS A 68 -0.06 1.31 7.78
N ARG A 69 -1.37 1.54 7.73
CA ARG A 69 -2.32 0.57 7.17
C ARG A 69 -2.11 0.35 5.68
N ILE A 70 -1.84 1.41 4.92
CA ILE A 70 -1.51 1.32 3.50
C ILE A 70 -0.28 0.44 3.29
N VAL A 71 0.83 0.73 3.99
CA VAL A 71 2.07 -0.06 3.91
C VAL A 71 1.80 -1.52 4.26
N ASN A 72 1.10 -1.80 5.37
CA ASN A 72 0.78 -3.16 5.78
C ASN A 72 -0.06 -3.90 4.74
N ASN A 73 -1.09 -3.27 4.18
CA ASN A 73 -1.93 -3.90 3.16
C ASN A 73 -1.13 -4.27 1.91
N LEU A 74 -0.23 -3.41 1.45
CA LEU A 74 0.60 -3.69 0.27
C LEU A 74 1.62 -4.81 0.55
N CYS A 75 2.31 -4.78 1.68
CA CYS A 75 3.25 -5.84 2.06
C CYS A 75 2.55 -7.18 2.29
N GLU A 76 1.41 -7.19 3.01
CA GLU A 76 0.59 -8.40 3.16
C GLU A 76 0.14 -8.95 1.80
N ASN A 77 -0.22 -8.08 0.86
CA ASN A 77 -0.64 -8.48 -0.48
C ASN A 77 0.48 -9.23 -1.21
N VAL A 78 1.71 -8.70 -1.16
CA VAL A 78 2.88 -9.38 -1.72
C VAL A 78 3.09 -10.75 -1.07
N LEU A 79 3.14 -10.83 0.25
CA LEU A 79 3.39 -12.10 0.94
C LEU A 79 2.32 -13.17 0.68
N ARG A 80 1.06 -12.76 0.48
CA ARG A 80 -0.06 -13.70 0.31
C ARG A 80 -0.31 -14.11 -1.14
N HIS A 81 -0.04 -13.22 -2.09
CA HIS A 81 -0.52 -13.39 -3.47
C HIS A 81 0.56 -13.41 -4.53
N SER A 82 1.75 -12.88 -4.22
CA SER A 82 2.83 -12.79 -5.21
C SER A 82 3.35 -14.15 -5.64
N HIS A 83 3.59 -15.08 -4.71
CA HIS A 83 4.35 -16.31 -4.95
C HIS A 83 5.73 -16.06 -5.59
N GLY A 84 6.23 -14.84 -5.47
CA GLY A 84 7.54 -14.42 -5.94
C GLY A 84 8.63 -14.65 -4.91
N THR A 85 9.81 -14.15 -5.20
CA THR A 85 11.01 -14.26 -4.36
C THR A 85 11.69 -12.92 -4.11
N GLN A 86 11.23 -11.85 -4.76
CA GLN A 86 11.80 -10.51 -4.66
C GLN A 86 10.73 -9.49 -4.27
N PHE A 87 11.07 -8.66 -3.32
CA PHE A 87 10.27 -7.52 -2.87
C PHE A 87 11.09 -6.25 -3.02
N ARG A 88 10.49 -5.19 -3.50
CA ARG A 88 11.13 -3.87 -3.55
C ARG A 88 10.19 -2.80 -3.02
N PHE A 89 10.71 -1.98 -2.12
CA PHE A 89 10.09 -0.74 -1.69
C PHE A 89 11.00 0.42 -2.07
N CYS A 90 10.50 1.37 -2.85
CA CYS A 90 11.27 2.52 -3.31
C CYS A 90 10.48 3.80 -3.09
N LEU A 91 11.08 4.78 -2.42
CA LEU A 91 10.55 6.13 -2.24
C LEU A 91 11.36 7.12 -3.08
N ILE A 92 10.70 7.76 -4.02
CA ILE A 92 11.30 8.74 -4.95
C ILE A 92 10.67 10.08 -4.64
N LEU A 93 11.49 11.09 -4.48
CA LEU A 93 11.06 12.45 -4.15
C LEU A 93 11.28 13.39 -5.33
N ASP A 94 10.32 14.26 -5.56
CA ASP A 94 10.51 15.44 -6.40
C ASP A 94 10.06 16.72 -5.67
N ALA A 95 10.14 17.88 -6.31
CA ALA A 95 9.84 19.17 -5.67
C ALA A 95 8.36 19.30 -5.22
N ARG A 96 7.45 18.52 -5.78
CA ARG A 96 6.00 18.66 -5.59
C ARG A 96 5.32 17.43 -4.98
N GLN A 97 5.88 16.25 -5.21
CA GLN A 97 5.28 14.99 -4.78
C GLN A 97 6.34 13.96 -4.41
N ALA A 98 5.94 13.01 -3.57
CA ALA A 98 6.68 11.80 -3.30
C ALA A 98 5.98 10.62 -3.98
N MET A 99 6.76 9.72 -4.58
CA MET A 99 6.28 8.51 -5.22
C MET A 99 6.79 7.29 -4.46
N ILE A 100 5.88 6.47 -3.95
CA ILE A 100 6.17 5.20 -3.29
C ILE A 100 5.85 4.08 -4.27
N ARG A 101 6.82 3.20 -4.51
CA ARG A 101 6.64 2.00 -5.32
C ARG A 101 6.83 0.76 -4.46
N VAL A 102 5.87 -0.14 -4.50
CA VAL A 102 5.96 -1.48 -3.90
C VAL A 102 5.85 -2.49 -5.04
N SER A 103 6.89 -3.27 -5.24
CA SER A 103 6.99 -4.21 -6.36
C SER A 103 7.36 -5.60 -5.90
N ASP A 104 6.88 -6.61 -6.63
CA ASP A 104 7.27 -8.01 -6.49
C ASP A 104 7.45 -8.66 -7.87
N ASN A 105 8.19 -9.76 -7.92
CA ASN A 105 8.43 -10.57 -9.11
C ASN A 105 7.55 -11.84 -9.13
N GLY A 106 6.33 -11.73 -8.69
CA GLY A 106 5.44 -12.87 -8.52
C GLY A 106 4.58 -13.24 -9.72
N THR A 107 3.41 -13.81 -9.44
CA THR A 107 2.49 -14.31 -10.46
C THR A 107 1.89 -13.22 -11.35
N GLY A 108 1.99 -11.97 -10.96
CA GLY A 108 1.36 -10.88 -11.69
C GLY A 108 -0.18 -10.92 -11.64
N ILE A 109 -0.79 -9.98 -12.34
CA ILE A 109 -2.24 -9.80 -12.43
C ILE A 109 -2.61 -9.81 -13.91
N SER A 110 -3.69 -10.48 -14.26
CA SER A 110 -4.18 -10.53 -15.66
C SER A 110 -4.67 -9.16 -16.12
N ALA A 111 -4.66 -8.92 -17.43
CA ALA A 111 -5.20 -7.69 -18.00
C ALA A 111 -6.69 -7.50 -17.71
N ASP A 112 -7.43 -8.60 -17.58
CA ASP A 112 -8.86 -8.58 -17.28
C ASP A 112 -9.13 -8.22 -15.80
N ASP A 113 -8.24 -8.63 -14.89
CA ASP A 113 -8.36 -8.36 -13.45
C ASP A 113 -7.86 -6.95 -13.07
N LEU A 114 -6.84 -6.42 -13.78
CA LEU A 114 -6.20 -5.14 -13.45
C LEU A 114 -7.18 -3.97 -13.23
N PRO A 115 -8.24 -3.77 -14.04
CA PRO A 115 -9.20 -2.69 -13.82
C PRO A 115 -9.96 -2.81 -12.50
N HIS A 116 -10.07 -4.03 -11.97
CA HIS A 116 -10.92 -4.40 -10.85
C HIS A 116 -10.19 -4.58 -9.51
N VAL A 117 -8.86 -4.55 -9.47
CA VAL A 117 -8.09 -4.86 -8.24
C VAL A 117 -8.40 -3.92 -7.07
N PHE A 118 -8.88 -2.71 -7.34
CA PHE A 118 -9.31 -1.76 -6.34
C PHE A 118 -10.82 -1.79 -6.07
N ASP A 119 -11.57 -2.66 -6.77
CA ASP A 119 -13.00 -2.82 -6.53
C ASP A 119 -13.23 -3.56 -5.21
N ARG A 120 -14.34 -3.24 -4.57
CA ARG A 120 -14.69 -3.79 -3.26
C ARG A 120 -15.02 -5.27 -3.38
N LEU A 121 -14.48 -6.08 -2.46
CA LEU A 121 -14.69 -7.54 -2.41
C LEU A 121 -14.21 -8.28 -3.67
N TYR A 122 -13.48 -7.61 -4.55
CA TYR A 122 -12.93 -8.24 -5.73
C TYR A 122 -11.77 -9.16 -5.37
N GLN A 123 -11.76 -10.34 -5.97
CA GLN A 123 -10.70 -11.34 -5.85
C GLN A 123 -10.45 -11.94 -7.23
N CYS A 124 -9.20 -11.91 -7.68
CA CYS A 124 -8.80 -12.46 -9.00
C CYS A 124 -9.09 -13.96 -9.12
N ASP A 125 -9.13 -14.72 -8.03
CA ASP A 125 -9.46 -16.14 -8.01
C ASP A 125 -10.28 -16.48 -6.76
N PRO A 126 -11.64 -16.55 -6.89
CA PRO A 126 -12.53 -16.91 -5.78
C PRO A 126 -12.34 -18.34 -5.28
N SER A 127 -11.71 -19.22 -6.07
CA SER A 127 -11.51 -20.64 -5.72
C SER A 127 -10.33 -20.88 -4.79
N ARG A 128 -9.44 -19.90 -4.62
CA ARG A 128 -8.31 -20.00 -3.70
C ARG A 128 -8.80 -19.88 -2.25
N THR A 129 -8.58 -20.94 -1.50
CA THR A 129 -8.85 -21.04 -0.05
C THR A 129 -7.99 -20.12 0.81
N THR A 130 -7.20 -19.25 0.22
CA THR A 130 -6.40 -18.26 0.94
C THR A 130 -7.31 -17.16 1.46
N PRO A 131 -7.37 -16.89 2.78
CA PRO A 131 -8.30 -15.94 3.36
C PRO A 131 -7.90 -14.50 3.03
N GLY A 132 -8.28 -14.03 1.86
CA GLY A 132 -8.25 -12.63 1.45
C GLY A 132 -9.69 -12.13 1.33
N ASN A 133 -10.02 -10.99 1.92
CA ASN A 133 -11.41 -10.51 1.95
C ASN A 133 -11.74 -9.56 0.80
N GLY A 134 -10.83 -9.35 -0.17
CA GLY A 134 -11.01 -8.38 -1.27
C GLY A 134 -11.18 -6.92 -0.82
N LEU A 135 -10.86 -6.60 0.45
CA LEU A 135 -11.04 -5.26 1.02
C LEU A 135 -9.71 -4.50 1.17
N GLY A 136 -8.56 -5.17 1.13
CA GLY A 136 -7.27 -4.53 1.41
C GLY A 136 -6.92 -3.43 0.43
N LEU A 137 -7.00 -3.69 -0.87
CA LEU A 137 -6.65 -2.72 -1.91
C LEU A 137 -7.69 -1.60 -2.06
N SER A 138 -8.99 -1.90 -1.92
CA SER A 138 -10.04 -0.87 -1.93
C SER A 138 -9.87 0.10 -0.75
N ILE A 139 -9.62 -0.40 0.46
CA ILE A 139 -9.30 0.42 1.63
C ILE A 139 -8.03 1.24 1.38
N THR A 140 -6.98 0.65 0.82
CA THR A 140 -5.75 1.36 0.48
C THR A 140 -6.02 2.54 -0.43
N LYS A 141 -6.80 2.34 -1.50
CA LYS A 141 -7.18 3.40 -2.44
C LYS A 141 -7.97 4.52 -1.74
N GLU A 142 -8.96 4.16 -0.91
CA GLU A 142 -9.76 5.14 -0.18
C GLU A 142 -8.91 5.99 0.78
N LEU A 143 -8.00 5.36 1.54
CA LEU A 143 -7.09 6.06 2.44
C LEU A 143 -6.11 6.98 1.69
N VAL A 144 -5.54 6.51 0.58
CA VAL A 144 -4.64 7.32 -0.25
C VAL A 144 -5.37 8.55 -0.78
N VAL A 145 -6.58 8.38 -1.33
CA VAL A 145 -7.40 9.49 -1.86
C VAL A 145 -7.82 10.44 -0.76
N ALA A 146 -8.22 9.93 0.41
CA ALA A 146 -8.61 10.76 1.55
C ALA A 146 -7.45 11.63 2.09
N MET A 147 -6.20 11.21 1.88
CA MET A 147 -4.99 11.98 2.18
C MET A 147 -4.46 12.79 0.98
N GLY A 148 -5.28 12.99 -0.07
CA GLY A 148 -4.94 13.79 -1.24
C GLY A 148 -3.96 13.15 -2.22
N GLY A 149 -3.69 11.86 -2.08
CA GLY A 149 -2.80 11.10 -2.95
C GLY A 149 -3.52 10.40 -4.11
N THR A 150 -2.73 9.69 -4.91
CA THR A 150 -3.19 8.80 -5.98
C THR A 150 -2.52 7.44 -5.87
N ILE A 151 -3.20 6.39 -6.31
CA ILE A 151 -2.64 5.04 -6.39
C ILE A 151 -2.92 4.43 -7.76
N GLN A 152 -1.92 3.73 -8.28
CA GLN A 152 -1.98 3.01 -9.54
C GLN A 152 -1.35 1.63 -9.38
N VAL A 153 -1.70 0.71 -10.27
CA VAL A 153 -1.09 -0.61 -10.39
C VAL A 153 -0.66 -0.86 -11.82
N GLN A 154 0.51 -1.46 -11.96
CA GLN A 154 1.01 -2.02 -13.21
C GLN A 154 1.42 -3.45 -12.94
N SER A 155 1.07 -4.36 -13.83
CA SER A 155 1.42 -5.76 -13.68
C SER A 155 1.49 -6.45 -15.03
N SER A 156 2.35 -7.46 -15.10
CA SER A 156 2.46 -8.39 -16.22
C SER A 156 2.30 -9.80 -15.68
N LEU A 157 1.30 -10.51 -16.19
CA LEU A 157 1.00 -11.87 -15.73
C LEU A 157 2.24 -12.79 -15.85
N GLY A 158 2.57 -13.50 -14.78
CA GLY A 158 3.74 -14.37 -14.69
C GLY A 158 5.08 -13.66 -14.51
N GLN A 159 5.12 -12.34 -14.29
CA GLN A 159 6.36 -11.57 -14.20
C GLN A 159 6.46 -10.69 -12.95
N GLU A 160 5.54 -9.73 -12.81
CA GLU A 160 5.66 -8.72 -11.76
C GLU A 160 4.34 -8.01 -11.45
N THR A 161 4.28 -7.42 -10.26
CA THR A 161 3.27 -6.43 -9.91
C THR A 161 3.95 -5.22 -9.26
N THR A 162 3.55 -4.02 -9.64
CA THR A 162 4.03 -2.77 -9.05
C THR A 162 2.85 -1.88 -8.69
N PHE A 163 2.70 -1.58 -7.41
CA PHE A 163 1.82 -0.53 -6.91
C PHE A 163 2.59 0.77 -6.78
N THR A 164 2.03 1.86 -7.29
CA THR A 164 2.62 3.20 -7.21
C THR A 164 1.66 4.14 -6.51
N ILE A 165 2.10 4.74 -5.40
CA ILE A 165 1.34 5.75 -4.65
C ILE A 165 2.09 7.08 -4.77
N CYS A 166 1.36 8.17 -5.04
CA CYS A 166 1.90 9.51 -5.03
C CYS A 166 1.19 10.35 -3.96
N PHE A 167 1.96 11.03 -3.12
CA PHE A 167 1.45 12.04 -2.19
C PHE A 167 2.01 13.41 -2.53
N PRO A 168 1.19 14.47 -2.50
CA PRO A 168 1.67 15.82 -2.64
C PRO A 168 2.52 16.22 -1.43
N LYS A 169 3.45 17.17 -1.65
CA LYS A 169 4.20 17.76 -0.55
C LYS A 169 3.25 18.49 0.40
N ALA A 170 3.52 18.40 1.71
CA ALA A 170 2.75 19.13 2.70
C ALA A 170 2.69 20.63 2.34
N LYS A 171 1.53 21.22 2.52
CA LYS A 171 1.39 22.67 2.35
C LYS A 171 2.24 23.36 3.42
N ALA A 172 3.04 24.33 2.99
CA ALA A 172 3.78 25.15 3.94
C ALA A 172 2.77 25.71 4.95
N LEU A 173 3.05 25.57 6.24
CA LEU A 173 2.32 26.28 7.27
C LEU A 173 2.44 27.79 6.99
N PRO A 174 1.35 28.56 7.05
CA PRO A 174 1.37 29.98 6.78
C PRO A 174 2.25 30.75 7.77
#